data_903fa92ccc2284262631c19e13a86541
#
_entry.id   903fa92ccc2284262631c19e13a86541
#
_cell.length_a   1.000
_cell.length_b   1.000
_cell.length_c   1.000
_cell.angle_alpha   90.00
_cell.angle_beta   90.00
_cell.angle_gamma   90.00
#
_symmetry.space_group_name_H-M   'P 1'
#
loop_
_entity.id
_entity.type
_entity.pdbx_description
1 polymer ?
#
loop_
_entity_poly.entity_id
_entity_poly.type
_entity_poly.pdbx_seq_one_letter_code
_entity_poly.pdbx_strand_id
1 'polypeptide(L)'
;TNYRAEIERTLQGLGFSREDFDRSTSEFSGGWRMRIELAKLLLRRPDVLLLDEPTNHLDIESIQWLENFLSTRANAVVLVSHDRAFLNNVTTRTIEITCGRIYDYKVKYDEFVVLRKERREQQLRAYENQQKQIQDTEDFIERFRYKATKAVQVQSRIKQLEKIERIEVDEEDNSSLRLKFVCSSRSGNYPVICEDMEKSYGGHVVFHDVNLTINRGEKVAFVGKNGEGKSTLVKCIMGEITDYTGKLTLGHNVQIGYFAQNQAQLLDESLTVFDTIDRVAVGDIRLKIRDILGAFMFGGEASDKKVKVLSGGERTRLAMIKLLLEPVNFLILDEPTNHLDMRSKDVLKEAIRDFDGTVIIVSHDRDFLDGLATKVYEFGGGLVKEHLGGIYDFLQKKQIESLNELQKSPSLSASPTAGKAASGNAGAEPVQPSAAKLSYEEQKELNKKLKKLERRVADCEAEIEQTEAAI
;
A
#
# COMPACT_ATOMS: atom_id res chain seq x y z
N THR A 1 -35.61 15.83 -0.12
CA THR A 1 -34.25 15.24 -0.07
C THR A 1 -33.46 15.93 0.99
N ASN A 2 -32.96 15.20 1.98
CA ASN A 2 -32.22 15.79 3.09
C ASN A 2 -30.77 16.07 2.65
N TYR A 3 -30.59 17.08 1.81
CA TYR A 3 -29.33 17.49 1.20
C TYR A 3 -28.23 17.69 2.27
N ARG A 4 -28.58 18.29 3.42
CA ARG A 4 -27.64 18.52 4.51
C ARG A 4 -27.12 17.23 5.12
N ALA A 5 -27.97 16.23 5.32
CA ALA A 5 -27.56 14.92 5.82
C ALA A 5 -26.63 14.18 4.86
N GLU A 6 -26.79 14.39 3.56
CA GLU A 6 -25.90 13.80 2.56
C GLU A 6 -24.52 14.46 2.58
N ILE A 7 -24.46 15.79 2.70
CA ILE A 7 -23.18 16.51 2.89
C ILE A 7 -22.48 16.02 4.14
N GLU A 8 -23.18 15.99 5.28
CA GLU A 8 -22.63 15.54 6.57
C GLU A 8 -22.08 14.11 6.46
N ARG A 9 -22.83 13.19 5.87
CA ARG A 9 -22.41 11.80 5.66
C ARG A 9 -21.16 11.69 4.77
N THR A 10 -21.09 12.48 3.70
CA THR A 10 -19.93 12.47 2.78
C THR A 10 -18.70 13.03 3.46
N LEU A 11 -18.82 14.12 4.20
CA LEU A 11 -17.72 14.71 4.96
C LEU A 11 -17.23 13.78 6.07
N GLN A 12 -18.14 13.17 6.84
CA GLN A 12 -17.79 12.18 7.87
C GLN A 12 -17.06 10.98 7.29
N GLY A 13 -17.52 10.47 6.12
CA GLY A 13 -16.87 9.39 5.42
C GLY A 13 -15.45 9.71 4.96
N LEU A 14 -15.16 10.98 4.69
CA LEU A 14 -13.82 11.47 4.36
C LEU A 14 -13.01 11.92 5.59
N GLY A 15 -13.49 11.59 6.81
CA GLY A 15 -12.75 11.76 8.06
C GLY A 15 -12.99 13.07 8.79
N PHE A 16 -13.93 13.95 8.34
CA PHE A 16 -14.27 15.17 9.05
C PHE A 16 -15.14 14.87 10.26
N SER A 17 -14.86 15.54 11.39
CA SER A 17 -15.71 15.56 12.58
C SER A 17 -16.85 16.56 12.41
N ARG A 18 -17.88 16.48 13.28
CA ARG A 18 -18.95 17.49 13.25
C ARG A 18 -18.47 18.90 13.59
N GLU A 19 -17.45 19.00 14.39
CA GLU A 19 -16.82 20.26 14.80
C GLU A 19 -16.14 20.98 13.64
N ASP A 20 -15.70 20.21 12.62
CA ASP A 20 -15.04 20.75 11.44
C ASP A 20 -16.00 21.42 10.45
N PHE A 21 -17.31 21.14 10.52
CA PHE A 21 -18.26 21.59 9.51
C PHE A 21 -18.47 23.10 9.45
N ASP A 22 -18.30 23.78 10.59
CA ASP A 22 -18.47 25.23 10.71
C ASP A 22 -17.12 25.98 10.64
N ARG A 23 -16.00 25.27 10.47
CA ARG A 23 -14.67 25.87 10.38
C ARG A 23 -14.43 26.46 8.97
N SER A 24 -13.64 27.53 8.92
CA SER A 24 -13.21 28.11 7.63
C SER A 24 -12.29 27.14 6.86
N THR A 25 -12.51 27.00 5.53
CA THR A 25 -11.66 26.16 4.69
C THR A 25 -10.19 26.61 4.64
N SER A 26 -9.92 27.87 4.98
CA SER A 26 -8.57 28.42 5.09
C SER A 26 -7.75 27.85 6.26
N GLU A 27 -8.42 27.34 7.29
CA GLU A 27 -7.78 26.75 8.47
C GLU A 27 -7.26 25.33 8.24
N PHE A 28 -7.71 24.70 7.16
CA PHE A 28 -7.34 23.32 6.86
C PHE A 28 -6.04 23.21 6.08
N SER A 29 -5.27 22.17 6.37
CA SER A 29 -4.06 21.82 5.61
C SER A 29 -4.37 21.45 4.16
N GLY A 30 -3.35 21.39 3.30
CA GLY A 30 -3.50 21.03 1.89
C GLY A 30 -4.22 19.69 1.68
N GLY A 31 -3.88 18.67 2.45
CA GLY A 31 -4.54 17.35 2.39
C GLY A 31 -6.02 17.40 2.76
N TRP A 32 -6.38 18.15 3.80
CA TRP A 32 -7.77 18.34 4.19
C TRP A 32 -8.57 19.13 3.15
N ARG A 33 -7.97 20.17 2.55
CA ARG A 33 -8.61 20.91 1.46
C ARG A 33 -8.87 20.01 0.24
N MET A 34 -7.95 19.10 -0.05
CA MET A 34 -8.14 18.11 -1.12
C MET A 34 -9.33 17.17 -0.85
N ARG A 35 -9.53 16.74 0.42
CA ARG A 35 -10.71 15.97 0.83
C ARG A 35 -12.01 16.76 0.67
N ILE A 36 -12.00 18.09 0.94
CA ILE A 36 -13.17 18.95 0.69
C ILE A 36 -13.50 18.99 -0.80
N GLU A 37 -12.51 19.14 -1.68
CA GLU A 37 -12.74 19.14 -3.13
C GLU A 37 -13.26 17.78 -3.62
N LEU A 38 -12.73 16.68 -3.06
CA LEU A 38 -13.25 15.33 -3.33
C LEU A 38 -14.72 15.21 -2.89
N ALA A 39 -15.08 15.68 -1.68
CA ALA A 39 -16.46 15.69 -1.20
C ALA A 39 -17.39 16.45 -2.15
N LYS A 40 -16.98 17.65 -2.60
CA LYS A 40 -17.73 18.47 -3.58
C LYS A 40 -17.94 17.72 -4.90
N LEU A 41 -16.91 17.03 -5.38
CA LEU A 41 -16.97 16.25 -6.61
C LEU A 41 -17.96 15.08 -6.48
N LEU A 42 -17.88 14.32 -5.37
CA LEU A 42 -18.77 13.18 -5.10
C LEU A 42 -20.24 13.61 -4.94
N LEU A 43 -20.49 14.74 -4.28
CA LEU A 43 -21.85 15.28 -4.08
C LEU A 43 -22.51 15.78 -5.37
N ARG A 44 -21.72 16.15 -6.39
CA ARG A 44 -22.24 16.55 -7.70
C ARG A 44 -22.85 15.39 -8.51
N ARG A 45 -22.50 14.14 -8.15
CA ARG A 45 -22.96 12.91 -8.82
C ARG A 45 -22.83 12.98 -10.36
N PRO A 46 -21.64 13.23 -10.89
CA PRO A 46 -21.44 13.26 -12.35
C PRO A 46 -21.72 11.87 -12.95
N ASP A 47 -22.07 11.81 -14.24
CA ASP A 47 -22.25 10.55 -14.97
C ASP A 47 -20.92 9.77 -15.09
N VAL A 48 -19.81 10.49 -15.28
CA VAL A 48 -18.47 9.93 -15.32
C VAL A 48 -17.58 10.68 -14.33
N LEU A 49 -16.92 9.94 -13.46
CA LEU A 49 -16.01 10.43 -12.44
C LEU A 49 -14.57 10.08 -12.85
N LEU A 50 -13.72 11.10 -12.98
CA LEU A 50 -12.30 10.94 -13.27
C LEU A 50 -11.50 11.23 -12.01
N LEU A 51 -10.77 10.23 -11.50
CA LEU A 51 -9.99 10.33 -10.27
C LEU A 51 -8.53 9.97 -10.54
N ASP A 52 -7.64 10.87 -10.16
CA ASP A 52 -6.20 10.66 -10.22
C ASP A 52 -5.63 10.65 -8.80
N GLU A 53 -5.09 9.50 -8.39
CA GLU A 53 -4.54 9.23 -7.06
C GLU A 53 -5.44 9.70 -5.88
N PRO A 54 -6.73 9.29 -5.84
CA PRO A 54 -7.67 9.80 -4.83
C PRO A 54 -7.40 9.30 -3.42
N THR A 55 -6.60 8.25 -3.26
CA THR A 55 -6.22 7.67 -1.97
C THR A 55 -5.13 8.46 -1.26
N ASN A 56 -4.40 9.32 -1.98
CA ASN A 56 -3.38 10.16 -1.38
C ASN A 56 -3.96 11.04 -0.28
N HIS A 57 -3.30 11.07 0.87
CA HIS A 57 -3.71 11.82 2.07
C HIS A 57 -5.00 11.34 2.76
N LEU A 58 -5.60 10.22 2.34
CA LEU A 58 -6.71 9.58 3.05
C LEU A 58 -6.18 8.58 4.07
N ASP A 59 -6.84 8.50 5.22
CA ASP A 59 -6.61 7.41 6.17
C ASP A 59 -7.36 6.13 5.75
N ILE A 60 -7.01 5.00 6.36
CA ILE A 60 -7.55 3.69 5.99
C ILE A 60 -9.08 3.65 6.05
N GLU A 61 -9.71 4.30 7.04
CA GLU A 61 -11.17 4.34 7.17
C GLU A 61 -11.82 5.14 6.04
N SER A 62 -11.23 6.30 5.70
CA SER A 62 -11.69 7.13 4.57
C SER A 62 -11.51 6.43 3.23
N ILE A 63 -10.42 5.67 3.05
CA ILE A 63 -10.20 4.85 1.84
C ILE A 63 -11.29 3.78 1.73
N GLN A 64 -11.59 3.03 2.81
CA GLN A 64 -12.65 2.01 2.80
C GLN A 64 -14.03 2.62 2.52
N TRP A 65 -14.31 3.79 3.10
CA TRP A 65 -15.55 4.50 2.82
C TRP A 65 -15.65 4.90 1.35
N LEU A 66 -14.55 5.43 0.76
CA LEU A 66 -14.48 5.81 -0.64
C LEU A 66 -14.66 4.59 -1.57
N GLU A 67 -14.03 3.46 -1.28
CA GLU A 67 -14.23 2.18 -1.98
C GLU A 67 -15.71 1.81 -2.03
N ASN A 68 -16.38 1.86 -0.89
CA ASN A 68 -17.80 1.55 -0.77
C ASN A 68 -18.67 2.54 -1.55
N PHE A 69 -18.35 3.84 -1.47
CA PHE A 69 -19.07 4.88 -2.19
C PHE A 69 -18.96 4.68 -3.71
N LEU A 70 -17.74 4.49 -4.22
CA LEU A 70 -17.50 4.32 -5.66
C LEU A 70 -18.13 3.04 -6.20
N SER A 71 -18.07 1.93 -5.46
CA SER A 71 -18.64 0.66 -5.87
C SER A 71 -20.17 0.65 -5.86
N THR A 72 -20.83 1.46 -5.00
CA THR A 72 -22.28 1.40 -4.80
C THR A 72 -23.05 2.57 -5.41
N ARG A 73 -22.41 3.74 -5.57
CA ARG A 73 -23.11 5.00 -5.92
C ARG A 73 -22.60 5.70 -7.17
N ALA A 74 -21.41 5.39 -7.64
CA ALA A 74 -20.88 5.99 -8.86
C ALA A 74 -21.40 5.24 -10.09
N ASN A 75 -21.77 5.98 -11.15
CA ASN A 75 -22.25 5.40 -12.40
C ASN A 75 -21.10 4.85 -13.24
N ALA A 76 -20.12 5.68 -13.55
CA ALA A 76 -18.90 5.31 -14.24
C ALA A 76 -17.71 6.00 -13.60
N VAL A 77 -16.63 5.24 -13.38
CA VAL A 77 -15.38 5.75 -12.77
C VAL A 77 -14.21 5.41 -13.65
N VAL A 78 -13.38 6.39 -13.95
CA VAL A 78 -12.04 6.21 -14.50
C VAL A 78 -11.05 6.57 -13.40
N LEU A 79 -10.25 5.60 -13.00
CA LEU A 79 -9.39 5.69 -11.84
C LEU A 79 -7.93 5.45 -12.22
N VAL A 80 -7.07 6.37 -11.82
CA VAL A 80 -5.61 6.18 -11.83
C VAL A 80 -5.17 6.07 -10.38
N SER A 81 -4.52 4.98 -10.02
CA SER A 81 -4.02 4.78 -8.65
C SER A 81 -2.85 3.80 -8.59
N HIS A 82 -2.00 3.98 -7.61
CA HIS A 82 -0.91 3.08 -7.23
C HIS A 82 -1.24 2.26 -5.96
N ASP A 83 -2.50 2.25 -5.53
CA ASP A 83 -3.03 1.40 -4.46
C ASP A 83 -3.71 0.16 -5.06
N ARG A 84 -3.05 -1.01 -4.97
CA ARG A 84 -3.55 -2.27 -5.53
C ARG A 84 -4.86 -2.73 -4.91
N ALA A 85 -4.96 -2.63 -3.58
CA ALA A 85 -6.15 -3.03 -2.85
C ALA A 85 -7.35 -2.17 -3.27
N PHE A 86 -7.15 -0.86 -3.40
CA PHE A 86 -8.16 0.08 -3.86
C PHE A 86 -8.61 -0.20 -5.30
N LEU A 87 -7.67 -0.40 -6.23
CA LEU A 87 -7.98 -0.78 -7.61
C LEU A 87 -8.80 -2.07 -7.66
N ASN A 88 -8.39 -3.09 -6.93
CA ASN A 88 -9.01 -4.40 -6.95
C ASN A 88 -10.43 -4.40 -6.38
N ASN A 89 -10.69 -3.52 -5.38
CA ASN A 89 -11.99 -3.39 -4.74
C ASN A 89 -12.97 -2.57 -5.56
N VAL A 90 -12.49 -1.56 -6.30
CA VAL A 90 -13.35 -0.59 -7.02
C VAL A 90 -13.52 -0.94 -8.49
N THR A 91 -12.45 -1.41 -9.17
CA THR A 91 -12.47 -1.56 -10.64
C THR A 91 -12.91 -2.96 -11.08
N THR A 92 -13.57 -3.01 -12.25
CA THR A 92 -13.97 -4.24 -12.94
C THR A 92 -13.27 -4.41 -14.28
N ARG A 93 -12.50 -3.40 -14.70
CA ARG A 93 -11.83 -3.33 -15.99
C ARG A 93 -10.52 -2.58 -15.81
N THR A 94 -9.44 -3.09 -16.39
CA THR A 94 -8.11 -2.48 -16.32
C THR A 94 -7.64 -2.11 -17.71
N ILE A 95 -7.20 -0.86 -17.88
CA ILE A 95 -6.63 -0.36 -19.14
C ILE A 95 -5.15 -0.10 -18.89
N GLU A 96 -4.30 -0.78 -19.64
CA GLU A 96 -2.86 -0.58 -19.61
C GLU A 96 -2.40 0.26 -20.80
N ILE A 97 -1.57 1.27 -20.52
CA ILE A 97 -0.93 2.11 -21.52
C ILE A 97 0.58 1.82 -21.44
N THR A 98 1.12 1.17 -22.48
CA THR A 98 2.53 0.79 -22.55
C THR A 98 3.02 0.83 -23.98
N CYS A 99 4.29 1.23 -24.23
CA CYS A 99 4.91 1.33 -25.56
C CYS A 99 4.02 2.04 -26.60
N GLY A 100 3.34 3.12 -26.21
CA GLY A 100 2.44 3.87 -27.10
C GLY A 100 1.16 3.13 -27.53
N ARG A 101 0.86 1.99 -26.92
CA ARG A 101 -0.33 1.17 -27.19
C ARG A 101 -1.23 1.09 -25.97
N ILE A 102 -2.53 0.88 -26.22
CA ILE A 102 -3.55 0.71 -25.18
C ILE A 102 -4.01 -0.75 -25.20
N TYR A 103 -3.97 -1.40 -24.06
CA TYR A 103 -4.48 -2.74 -23.87
C TYR A 103 -5.64 -2.70 -22.88
N ASP A 104 -6.75 -3.33 -23.25
CA ASP A 104 -8.00 -3.33 -22.52
C ASP A 104 -8.28 -4.73 -21.96
N TYR A 105 -8.29 -4.85 -20.65
CA TYR A 105 -8.57 -6.08 -19.92
C TYR A 105 -9.88 -5.94 -19.16
N LYS A 106 -10.88 -6.74 -19.50
CA LYS A 106 -12.17 -6.76 -18.82
C LYS A 106 -12.13 -7.61 -17.53
N VAL A 107 -11.13 -7.35 -16.72
CA VAL A 107 -10.83 -8.07 -15.48
C VAL A 107 -10.36 -7.10 -14.42
N LYS A 108 -10.40 -7.54 -13.15
CA LYS A 108 -9.85 -6.82 -12.00
C LYS A 108 -8.32 -6.74 -12.06
N TYR A 109 -7.74 -5.89 -11.21
CA TYR A 109 -6.32 -5.63 -11.22
C TYR A 109 -5.46 -6.88 -10.98
N ASP A 110 -5.81 -7.77 -10.03
CA ASP A 110 -5.02 -8.98 -9.75
C ASP A 110 -4.99 -9.95 -10.94
N GLU A 111 -6.15 -10.16 -11.58
CA GLU A 111 -6.24 -10.98 -12.79
C GLU A 111 -5.47 -10.34 -13.97
N PHE A 112 -5.53 -9.01 -14.07
CA PHE A 112 -4.75 -8.26 -15.07
C PHE A 112 -3.25 -8.52 -14.92
N VAL A 113 -2.70 -8.52 -13.69
CA VAL A 113 -1.28 -8.77 -13.44
C VAL A 113 -0.85 -10.13 -14.00
N VAL A 114 -1.69 -11.17 -13.81
CA VAL A 114 -1.42 -12.50 -14.36
C VAL A 114 -1.44 -12.48 -15.89
N LEU A 115 -2.50 -11.92 -16.49
CA LEU A 115 -2.65 -11.84 -17.96
C LEU A 115 -1.53 -11.01 -18.60
N ARG A 116 -1.11 -9.93 -17.93
CA ARG A 116 0.03 -9.11 -18.37
C ARG A 116 1.30 -9.91 -18.44
N LYS A 117 1.56 -10.73 -17.40
CA LYS A 117 2.75 -11.59 -17.35
C LYS A 117 2.74 -12.61 -18.50
N GLU A 118 1.62 -13.28 -18.73
CA GLU A 118 1.46 -14.23 -19.81
C GLU A 118 1.67 -13.58 -21.19
N ARG A 119 1.06 -12.41 -21.42
CA ARG A 119 1.25 -11.64 -22.67
C ARG A 119 2.72 -11.30 -22.88
N ARG A 120 3.40 -10.84 -21.84
CA ARG A 120 4.82 -10.49 -21.92
C ARG A 120 5.69 -11.70 -22.25
N GLU A 121 5.45 -12.85 -21.65
CA GLU A 121 6.16 -14.08 -22.01
C GLU A 121 5.97 -14.46 -23.47
N GLN A 122 4.74 -14.27 -23.99
CA GLN A 122 4.46 -14.49 -25.42
C GLN A 122 5.21 -13.49 -26.31
N GLN A 123 5.22 -12.20 -25.92
CA GLN A 123 5.97 -11.16 -26.66
C GLN A 123 7.47 -11.44 -26.64
N LEU A 124 8.04 -11.86 -25.52
CA LEU A 124 9.46 -12.19 -25.42
C LEU A 124 9.83 -13.35 -26.32
N ARG A 125 9.04 -14.43 -26.31
CA ARG A 125 9.24 -15.58 -27.22
C ARG A 125 9.12 -15.17 -28.68
N ALA A 126 8.17 -14.31 -29.02
CA ALA A 126 8.02 -13.80 -30.39
C ALA A 126 9.19 -12.91 -30.78
N TYR A 127 9.71 -12.08 -29.90
CA TYR A 127 10.89 -11.26 -30.09
C TYR A 127 12.13 -12.11 -30.31
N GLU A 128 12.40 -13.10 -29.46
CA GLU A 128 13.54 -14.02 -29.61
C GLU A 128 13.49 -14.76 -30.94
N ASN A 129 12.34 -15.27 -31.34
CA ASN A 129 12.14 -15.91 -32.62
C ASN A 129 12.39 -14.95 -33.80
N GLN A 130 11.89 -13.71 -33.69
CA GLN A 130 12.14 -12.69 -34.72
C GLN A 130 13.62 -12.33 -34.80
N GLN A 131 14.30 -12.13 -33.67
CA GLN A 131 15.74 -11.82 -33.62
C GLN A 131 16.56 -12.95 -34.28
N LYS A 132 16.21 -14.21 -34.00
CA LYS A 132 16.85 -15.36 -34.65
C LYS A 132 16.67 -15.37 -36.18
N GLN A 133 15.43 -15.07 -36.64
CA GLN A 133 15.15 -14.97 -38.07
C GLN A 133 15.91 -13.81 -38.74
N ILE A 134 16.04 -12.67 -38.05
CA ILE A 134 16.82 -11.53 -38.51
C ILE A 134 18.28 -11.93 -38.62
N GLN A 135 18.87 -12.54 -37.57
CA GLN A 135 20.25 -12.97 -37.54
C GLN A 135 20.54 -14.00 -38.65
N ASP A 136 19.71 -15.02 -38.81
CA ASP A 136 19.86 -16.04 -39.88
C ASP A 136 19.82 -15.39 -41.27
N THR A 137 19.02 -14.34 -41.43
CA THR A 137 18.89 -13.60 -42.69
C THR A 137 20.12 -12.69 -42.92
N GLU A 138 20.62 -12.04 -41.92
CA GLU A 138 21.85 -11.23 -41.97
C GLU A 138 23.07 -12.08 -42.25
N ASP A 139 23.21 -13.25 -41.60
CA ASP A 139 24.29 -14.22 -41.85
C ASP A 139 24.25 -14.74 -43.29
N PHE A 140 23.05 -14.98 -43.82
CA PHE A 140 22.90 -15.36 -45.22
C PHE A 140 23.35 -14.25 -46.16
N ILE A 141 22.96 -13.01 -45.91
CA ILE A 141 23.33 -11.84 -46.70
C ILE A 141 24.84 -11.66 -46.66
N GLU A 142 25.49 -11.73 -45.50
CA GLU A 142 26.92 -11.57 -45.34
C GLU A 142 27.72 -12.66 -46.09
N ARG A 143 27.30 -13.95 -45.93
CA ARG A 143 27.96 -15.11 -46.57
C ARG A 143 27.89 -15.07 -48.10
N PHE A 144 26.79 -14.55 -48.65
CA PHE A 144 26.55 -14.60 -50.11
C PHE A 144 26.62 -13.24 -50.81
N ARG A 145 26.94 -12.16 -50.13
CA ARG A 145 26.97 -10.77 -50.63
C ARG A 145 27.82 -10.60 -51.90
N TYR A 146 28.92 -11.32 -51.99
CA TYR A 146 29.87 -11.18 -53.07
C TYR A 146 29.73 -12.27 -54.17
N LYS A 147 28.72 -13.16 -54.07
CA LYS A 147 28.49 -14.20 -55.07
C LYS A 147 27.49 -13.74 -56.12
N ALA A 148 27.94 -13.52 -57.36
CA ALA A 148 27.11 -13.06 -58.49
C ALA A 148 25.88 -13.94 -58.71
N THR A 149 25.97 -15.26 -58.55
CA THR A 149 24.91 -16.24 -58.76
C THR A 149 23.81 -16.13 -57.68
N LYS A 150 24.05 -15.45 -56.54
CA LYS A 150 23.13 -15.28 -55.44
C LYS A 150 22.61 -13.83 -55.27
N ALA A 151 23.04 -12.91 -56.14
CA ALA A 151 22.74 -11.48 -56.04
C ALA A 151 21.24 -11.17 -55.94
N VAL A 152 20.39 -11.82 -56.71
CA VAL A 152 18.94 -11.65 -56.67
C VAL A 152 18.33 -12.13 -55.33
N GLN A 153 18.84 -13.24 -54.81
CA GLN A 153 18.36 -13.78 -53.52
C GLN A 153 18.78 -12.87 -52.35
N VAL A 154 20.01 -12.35 -52.37
CA VAL A 154 20.53 -11.42 -51.37
C VAL A 154 19.71 -10.14 -51.38
N GLN A 155 19.43 -9.54 -52.54
CA GLN A 155 18.57 -8.34 -52.63
C GLN A 155 17.14 -8.58 -52.12
N SER A 156 16.58 -9.74 -52.42
CA SER A 156 15.25 -10.12 -51.89
C SER A 156 15.25 -10.21 -50.39
N ARG A 157 16.31 -10.77 -49.77
CA ARG A 157 16.45 -10.88 -48.31
C ARG A 157 16.68 -9.52 -47.65
N ILE A 158 17.45 -8.62 -48.26
CA ILE A 158 17.62 -7.24 -47.78
C ILE A 158 16.25 -6.53 -47.74
N LYS A 159 15.47 -6.60 -48.84
CA LYS A 159 14.13 -6.02 -48.88
C LYS A 159 13.15 -6.65 -47.87
N GLN A 160 13.32 -7.92 -47.53
CA GLN A 160 12.59 -8.58 -46.48
C GLN A 160 12.93 -7.99 -45.09
N LEU A 161 14.21 -7.80 -44.77
CA LEU A 161 14.67 -7.19 -43.51
C LEU A 161 14.18 -5.75 -43.36
N GLU A 162 14.19 -4.95 -44.44
CA GLU A 162 13.70 -3.58 -44.43
C GLU A 162 12.18 -3.48 -44.14
N LYS A 163 11.41 -4.54 -44.41
CA LYS A 163 9.96 -4.58 -44.20
C LYS A 163 9.57 -5.18 -42.85
N ILE A 164 10.52 -5.73 -42.11
CA ILE A 164 10.22 -6.34 -40.80
C ILE A 164 9.93 -5.22 -39.78
N GLU A 165 8.71 -5.17 -39.30
CA GLU A 165 8.38 -4.38 -38.09
C GLU A 165 9.01 -5.09 -36.88
N ARG A 166 9.94 -4.40 -36.23
CA ARG A 166 10.60 -4.95 -35.04
C ARG A 166 9.61 -5.00 -33.89
N ILE A 167 9.52 -6.17 -33.23
CA ILE A 167 8.70 -6.36 -32.06
C ILE A 167 9.36 -5.60 -30.90
N GLU A 168 8.65 -4.65 -30.33
CA GLU A 168 9.04 -3.99 -29.09
C GLU A 168 8.52 -4.84 -27.93
N VAL A 169 9.40 -5.20 -27.02
CA VAL A 169 9.06 -5.92 -25.79
C VAL A 169 8.92 -4.89 -24.68
N ASP A 170 7.88 -5.03 -23.89
CA ASP A 170 7.69 -4.20 -22.68
C ASP A 170 8.93 -4.30 -21.79
N GLU A 171 9.38 -3.17 -21.24
CA GLU A 171 10.55 -3.10 -20.36
C GLU A 171 10.48 -4.15 -19.26
N GLU A 172 11.62 -4.76 -18.93
CA GLU A 172 11.69 -5.75 -17.87
C GLU A 172 11.27 -5.15 -16.54
N ASP A 173 10.33 -5.84 -15.91
CA ASP A 173 10.04 -5.68 -14.49
C ASP A 173 11.20 -6.32 -13.70
N ASN A 174 12.34 -5.64 -13.65
CA ASN A 174 13.50 -6.07 -12.88
C ASN A 174 13.25 -5.87 -11.36
N SER A 175 12.12 -6.37 -10.89
CA SER A 175 11.77 -6.41 -9.47
C SER A 175 12.65 -7.36 -8.64
N SER A 176 13.63 -7.99 -9.28
CA SER A 176 14.56 -8.93 -8.62
C SER A 176 15.80 -8.28 -8.02
N LEU A 177 15.90 -6.94 -8.04
CA LEU A 177 17.02 -6.28 -7.35
C LEU A 177 16.84 -6.38 -5.84
N ARG A 178 17.41 -7.39 -5.22
CA ARG A 178 17.48 -7.50 -3.76
C ARG A 178 18.47 -6.47 -3.23
N LEU A 179 17.93 -5.35 -2.76
CA LEU A 179 18.70 -4.33 -2.05
C LEU A 179 18.91 -4.81 -0.63
N LYS A 180 20.10 -5.28 -0.32
CA LYS A 180 20.48 -5.60 1.05
C LYS A 180 21.09 -4.35 1.68
N PHE A 181 20.33 -3.68 2.53
CA PHE A 181 20.84 -2.53 3.28
C PHE A 181 21.71 -2.99 4.44
N VAL A 182 22.83 -2.29 4.61
CA VAL A 182 23.77 -2.58 5.69
C VAL A 182 23.26 -1.92 6.96
N CYS A 183 22.79 -2.72 7.90
CA CYS A 183 22.54 -2.26 9.25
C CYS A 183 23.88 -1.83 9.88
N SER A 184 23.91 -0.69 10.57
CA SER A 184 25.06 -0.27 11.37
C SER A 184 25.28 -1.23 12.56
N SER A 185 26.07 -0.85 13.53
CA SER A 185 26.27 -1.64 14.75
C SER A 185 24.93 -1.98 15.44
N ARG A 186 24.88 -3.12 16.13
CA ARG A 186 23.70 -3.59 16.86
C ARG A 186 23.21 -2.58 17.89
N SER A 187 21.92 -2.26 17.90
CA SER A 187 21.26 -1.52 18.97
C SER A 187 21.00 -2.39 20.20
N GLY A 188 20.63 -1.76 21.31
CA GLY A 188 20.10 -2.45 22.50
C GLY A 188 18.84 -3.29 22.17
N ASN A 189 18.41 -4.14 23.12
CA ASN A 189 17.24 -5.03 22.91
C ASN A 189 15.93 -4.26 22.76
N TYR A 190 15.82 -3.10 23.39
CA TYR A 190 14.65 -2.22 23.37
C TYR A 190 15.03 -0.85 22.81
N PRO A 191 14.96 -0.65 21.50
CA PRO A 191 15.28 0.63 20.87
C PRO A 191 14.43 1.79 21.37
N VAL A 192 13.16 1.56 21.67
CA VAL A 192 12.22 2.58 22.18
C VAL A 192 11.36 1.99 23.28
N ILE A 193 11.27 2.70 24.40
CA ILE A 193 10.36 2.43 25.51
C ILE A 193 9.67 3.75 25.85
N CYS A 194 8.33 3.76 25.82
CA CYS A 194 7.48 4.84 26.30
C CYS A 194 6.71 4.36 27.51
N GLU A 195 6.75 5.12 28.61
CA GLU A 195 6.06 4.86 29.87
C GLU A 195 5.20 6.07 30.22
N ASP A 196 3.87 5.89 30.28
CA ASP A 196 2.86 6.88 30.63
C ASP A 196 3.05 8.24 29.94
N MET A 197 3.35 8.18 28.63
CA MET A 197 3.59 9.41 27.86
C MET A 197 2.29 10.15 27.57
N GLU A 198 2.32 11.46 27.76
CA GLU A 198 1.25 12.38 27.41
C GLU A 198 1.80 13.60 26.69
N LYS A 199 1.08 14.04 25.65
CA LYS A 199 1.39 15.26 24.91
C LYS A 199 0.13 16.08 24.64
N SER A 200 0.20 17.36 24.96
CA SER A 200 -0.85 18.33 24.69
C SER A 200 -0.30 19.61 24.05
N TYR A 201 -1.12 20.31 23.30
CA TYR A 201 -0.87 21.63 22.75
C TYR A 201 -1.98 22.59 23.15
N GLY A 202 -1.68 23.60 23.96
CA GLY A 202 -2.63 24.66 24.29
C GLY A 202 -3.99 24.18 24.84
N GLY A 203 -4.01 23.08 25.61
CA GLY A 203 -5.22 22.48 26.16
C GLY A 203 -5.85 21.38 25.30
N HIS A 204 -5.39 21.16 24.09
CA HIS A 204 -5.77 20.01 23.26
C HIS A 204 -4.84 18.84 23.53
N VAL A 205 -5.35 17.75 24.10
CA VAL A 205 -4.60 16.51 24.33
C VAL A 205 -4.47 15.76 23.03
N VAL A 206 -3.24 15.52 22.59
CA VAL A 206 -2.94 14.75 21.37
C VAL A 206 -2.95 13.26 21.66
N PHE A 207 -2.26 12.88 22.73
CA PHE A 207 -2.31 11.51 23.26
C PHE A 207 -1.97 11.52 24.76
N HIS A 208 -2.47 10.53 25.48
CA HIS A 208 -2.24 10.31 26.92
C HIS A 208 -2.08 8.82 27.20
N ASP A 209 -1.45 8.50 28.34
CA ASP A 209 -1.24 7.14 28.82
C ASP A 209 -0.58 6.20 27.78
N VAL A 210 0.34 6.75 26.95
CA VAL A 210 1.01 5.97 25.93
C VAL A 210 2.07 5.09 26.55
N ASN A 211 1.83 3.79 26.50
CA ASN A 211 2.75 2.75 26.93
C ASN A 211 3.07 1.86 25.73
N LEU A 212 4.30 1.90 25.25
CA LEU A 212 4.75 1.05 24.13
C LEU A 212 6.21 0.65 24.30
N THR A 213 6.49 -0.55 23.86
CA THR A 213 7.85 -1.10 23.82
C THR A 213 8.11 -1.71 22.45
N ILE A 214 9.17 -1.25 21.79
CA ILE A 214 9.59 -1.78 20.49
C ILE A 214 10.87 -2.59 20.71
N ASN A 215 10.86 -3.85 20.28
CA ASN A 215 12.00 -4.74 20.36
C ASN A 215 12.91 -4.56 19.14
N ARG A 216 14.19 -4.88 19.33
CA ARG A 216 15.15 -4.86 18.24
C ARG A 216 14.74 -5.81 17.11
N GLY A 217 14.78 -5.32 15.86
CA GLY A 217 14.43 -6.08 14.67
C GLY A 217 12.93 -6.17 14.42
N GLU A 218 12.08 -5.62 15.30
CA GLU A 218 10.65 -5.52 15.03
C GLU A 218 10.37 -4.51 13.92
N LYS A 219 9.37 -4.83 13.11
CA LYS A 219 8.80 -3.92 12.12
C LYS A 219 7.38 -3.63 12.54
N VAL A 220 7.13 -2.41 13.00
CA VAL A 220 5.86 -2.00 13.59
C VAL A 220 5.18 -0.96 12.72
N ALA A 221 3.86 -1.05 12.58
CA ALA A 221 3.06 -0.07 11.87
C ALA A 221 2.32 0.84 12.86
N PHE A 222 2.36 2.16 12.60
CA PHE A 222 1.51 3.13 13.27
C PHE A 222 0.34 3.48 12.36
N VAL A 223 -0.87 3.16 12.80
CA VAL A 223 -2.11 3.38 12.04
C VAL A 223 -3.11 4.20 12.86
N GLY A 224 -4.05 4.83 12.21
CA GLY A 224 -5.08 5.66 12.85
C GLY A 224 -5.44 6.85 11.97
N LYS A 225 -6.49 7.58 12.33
CA LYS A 225 -6.94 8.76 11.58
C LYS A 225 -5.86 9.83 11.50
N ASN A 226 -5.99 10.70 10.52
CA ASN A 226 -5.11 11.85 10.42
C ASN A 226 -5.40 12.84 11.56
N GLY A 227 -4.32 13.30 12.19
CA GLY A 227 -4.42 14.18 13.37
C GLY A 227 -4.35 13.47 14.72
N GLU A 228 -4.41 12.14 14.79
CA GLU A 228 -4.38 11.35 16.04
C GLU A 228 -2.98 11.24 16.69
N GLY A 229 -2.01 12.05 16.27
CA GLY A 229 -0.74 12.17 16.97
C GLY A 229 0.38 11.21 16.51
N LYS A 230 0.21 10.42 15.43
CA LYS A 230 1.24 9.51 14.90
C LYS A 230 2.58 10.20 14.67
N SER A 231 2.59 11.25 13.84
CA SER A 231 3.81 12.03 13.56
C SER A 231 4.29 12.84 14.78
N THR A 232 3.42 13.17 15.72
CA THR A 232 3.82 13.82 16.98
C THR A 232 4.63 12.86 17.84
N LEU A 233 4.19 11.60 17.99
CA LEU A 233 4.94 10.59 18.73
C LEU A 233 6.29 10.29 18.04
N VAL A 234 6.30 10.20 16.71
CA VAL A 234 7.56 10.06 15.94
C VAL A 234 8.52 11.20 16.26
N LYS A 235 8.06 12.46 16.26
CA LYS A 235 8.89 13.63 16.61
C LYS A 235 9.39 13.63 18.04
N CYS A 236 8.60 13.09 18.99
CA CYS A 236 9.06 12.85 20.35
C CYS A 236 10.20 11.82 20.37
N ILE A 237 10.07 10.71 19.65
CA ILE A 237 11.12 9.67 19.53
C ILE A 237 12.38 10.24 18.88
N MET A 238 12.24 11.13 17.91
CA MET A 238 13.36 11.84 17.27
C MET A 238 14.03 12.88 18.17
N GLY A 239 13.40 13.25 19.30
CA GLY A 239 13.87 14.31 20.18
C GLY A 239 13.61 15.73 19.65
N GLU A 240 12.82 15.88 18.59
CA GLU A 240 12.40 17.18 18.05
C GLU A 240 11.37 17.86 18.97
N ILE A 241 10.56 17.07 19.66
CA ILE A 241 9.59 17.52 20.67
C ILE A 241 10.02 16.96 22.01
N THR A 242 10.34 17.84 22.96
CA THR A 242 10.80 17.48 24.30
C THR A 242 9.82 17.87 25.40
N ASP A 243 8.77 18.63 25.07
CA ASP A 243 7.74 19.11 25.99
C ASP A 243 6.58 18.11 26.06
N TYR A 244 6.81 16.95 26.66
CA TYR A 244 5.82 15.93 26.99
C TYR A 244 5.96 15.49 28.44
N THR A 245 4.93 14.87 29.02
CA THR A 245 4.99 14.22 30.33
C THR A 245 5.20 12.71 30.15
N GLY A 246 5.55 12.00 31.23
CA GLY A 246 5.93 10.61 31.17
C GLY A 246 7.41 10.41 30.83
N LYS A 247 7.77 9.21 30.42
CA LYS A 247 9.16 8.83 30.15
C LYS A 247 9.33 8.20 28.78
N LEU A 248 10.25 8.73 27.99
CA LEU A 248 10.72 8.15 26.74
C LEU A 248 12.19 7.77 26.89
N THR A 249 12.49 6.50 26.65
CA THR A 249 13.86 5.99 26.73
C THR A 249 14.25 5.40 25.38
N LEU A 250 15.34 5.94 24.81
CA LEU A 250 15.99 5.33 23.65
C LEU A 250 17.03 4.32 24.15
N GLY A 251 17.06 3.17 23.48
CA GLY A 251 18.02 2.11 23.79
C GLY A 251 19.48 2.51 23.52
N HIS A 252 20.39 1.71 24.05
CA HIS A 252 21.82 1.93 23.79
C HIS A 252 22.14 1.76 22.31
N ASN A 253 23.01 2.64 21.79
CA ASN A 253 23.52 2.61 20.42
C ASN A 253 22.42 2.62 19.32
N VAL A 254 21.32 3.33 19.56
CA VAL A 254 20.27 3.54 18.56
C VAL A 254 20.70 4.66 17.61
N GLN A 255 20.79 4.33 16.32
CA GLN A 255 21.08 5.27 15.23
C GLN A 255 19.83 5.37 14.35
N ILE A 256 19.15 6.51 14.45
CA ILE A 256 17.84 6.72 13.81
C ILE A 256 18.05 7.31 12.41
N GLY A 257 17.46 6.67 11.42
CA GLY A 257 17.21 7.24 10.11
C GLY A 257 15.73 7.62 10.00
N TYR A 258 15.43 8.87 9.69
CA TYR A 258 14.06 9.35 9.60
C TYR A 258 13.73 9.83 8.20
N PHE A 259 12.64 9.31 7.66
CA PHE A 259 12.06 9.77 6.42
C PHE A 259 10.77 10.55 6.69
N ALA A 260 10.84 11.86 6.52
CA ALA A 260 9.71 12.77 6.65
C ALA A 260 9.14 13.15 5.27
N GLN A 261 7.89 13.58 5.23
CA GLN A 261 7.23 14.06 4.00
C GLN A 261 8.01 15.18 3.27
N ASN A 262 8.75 16.01 3.99
CA ASN A 262 9.51 17.14 3.45
C ASN A 262 11.01 16.86 3.27
N GLN A 263 11.44 15.61 3.43
CA GLN A 263 12.85 15.21 3.30
C GLN A 263 13.45 15.56 1.91
N ALA A 264 12.60 15.55 0.89
CA ALA A 264 12.97 15.92 -0.47
C ALA A 264 13.54 17.34 -0.60
N GLN A 265 13.19 18.25 0.32
CA GLN A 265 13.69 19.64 0.34
C GLN A 265 15.11 19.76 0.89
N LEU A 266 15.60 18.73 1.58
CA LEU A 266 16.95 18.71 2.18
C LEU A 266 18.03 18.19 1.20
N LEU A 267 17.65 17.83 -0.02
CA LEU A 267 18.59 17.40 -1.05
C LEU A 267 19.37 18.60 -1.61
N ASP A 268 20.67 18.40 -1.87
CA ASP A 268 21.53 19.39 -2.53
C ASP A 268 21.15 19.49 -4.01
N GLU A 269 20.51 20.61 -4.40
CA GLU A 269 20.02 20.85 -5.77
C GLU A 269 21.14 20.98 -6.81
N SER A 270 22.38 21.21 -6.40
CA SER A 270 23.53 21.36 -7.29
C SER A 270 24.07 20.04 -7.83
N LEU A 271 23.82 18.95 -7.11
CA LEU A 271 24.30 17.60 -7.43
C LEU A 271 23.46 16.91 -8.50
N THR A 272 24.07 15.89 -9.13
CA THR A 272 23.31 14.92 -9.92
C THR A 272 22.65 13.89 -9.01
N VAL A 273 21.67 13.14 -9.56
CA VAL A 273 21.05 12.00 -8.87
C VAL A 273 22.14 11.00 -8.47
N PHE A 274 23.06 10.67 -9.40
CA PHE A 274 24.16 9.76 -9.14
C PHE A 274 25.08 10.26 -8.03
N ASP A 275 25.55 11.51 -8.09
CA ASP A 275 26.46 12.08 -7.10
C ASP A 275 25.84 12.13 -5.69
N THR A 276 24.51 12.37 -5.62
CA THR A 276 23.78 12.38 -4.34
C THR A 276 23.87 11.02 -3.65
N ILE A 277 23.79 9.93 -4.40
CA ILE A 277 23.87 8.57 -3.86
C ILE A 277 25.31 8.12 -3.66
N ASP A 278 26.23 8.48 -4.55
CA ASP A 278 27.66 8.11 -4.42
C ASP A 278 28.30 8.66 -3.14
N ARG A 279 27.84 9.83 -2.66
CA ARG A 279 28.31 10.43 -1.40
C ARG A 279 27.96 9.63 -0.15
N VAL A 280 26.86 8.88 -0.17
CA VAL A 280 26.39 8.09 0.99
C VAL A 280 26.65 6.60 0.83
N ALA A 281 26.91 6.13 -0.40
CA ALA A 281 27.15 4.73 -0.67
C ALA A 281 28.53 4.29 -0.15
N VAL A 282 28.57 3.20 0.62
CA VAL A 282 29.78 2.63 1.21
C VAL A 282 30.00 1.19 0.74
N GLY A 283 31.25 0.80 0.48
CA GLY A 283 31.62 -0.57 0.16
C GLY A 283 31.00 -1.06 -1.17
N ASP A 284 30.51 -2.31 -1.17
CA ASP A 284 29.97 -2.98 -2.35
C ASP A 284 28.71 -2.31 -2.94
N ILE A 285 28.02 -1.51 -2.14
CA ILE A 285 26.84 -0.75 -2.56
C ILE A 285 27.23 0.24 -3.66
N ARG A 286 28.43 0.81 -3.57
CA ARG A 286 28.96 1.77 -4.53
C ARG A 286 29.05 1.20 -5.94
N LEU A 287 29.31 -0.09 -6.07
CA LEU A 287 29.34 -0.79 -7.37
C LEU A 287 27.96 -1.00 -7.97
N LYS A 288 26.91 -0.96 -7.15
CA LYS A 288 25.51 -1.22 -7.53
C LYS A 288 24.65 0.04 -7.62
N ILE A 289 25.22 1.24 -7.50
CA ILE A 289 24.45 2.51 -7.50
C ILE A 289 23.54 2.61 -8.72
N ARG A 290 24.03 2.29 -9.93
CA ARG A 290 23.23 2.38 -11.17
C ARG A 290 22.06 1.39 -11.17
N ASP A 291 22.26 0.19 -10.63
CA ASP A 291 21.21 -0.82 -10.51
C ASP A 291 20.14 -0.37 -9.48
N ILE A 292 20.59 0.18 -8.35
CA ILE A 292 19.71 0.75 -7.32
C ILE A 292 18.87 1.90 -7.91
N LEU A 293 19.53 2.84 -8.56
CA LEU A 293 18.87 3.96 -9.21
C LEU A 293 17.86 3.50 -10.27
N GLY A 294 18.24 2.48 -11.08
CA GLY A 294 17.35 1.88 -12.07
C GLY A 294 16.10 1.25 -11.47
N ALA A 295 16.23 0.56 -10.30
CA ALA A 295 15.09 -0.04 -9.61
C ALA A 295 14.08 1.01 -9.09
N PHE A 296 14.54 2.23 -8.80
CA PHE A 296 13.71 3.36 -8.42
C PHE A 296 13.45 4.35 -9.57
N MET A 297 13.47 3.89 -10.81
CA MET A 297 13.13 4.68 -12.00
C MET A 297 14.12 5.83 -12.34
N PHE A 298 15.37 5.73 -11.89
CA PHE A 298 16.47 6.64 -12.27
C PHE A 298 17.49 5.97 -13.18
N GLY A 299 17.03 5.08 -14.09
CA GLY A 299 17.92 4.39 -15.03
C GLY A 299 18.42 5.30 -16.16
N GLY A 300 19.53 4.91 -16.78
CA GLY A 300 20.10 5.58 -17.95
C GLY A 300 20.42 7.07 -17.70
N GLU A 301 19.99 7.94 -18.61
CA GLU A 301 20.22 9.39 -18.55
C GLU A 301 19.57 10.08 -17.34
N ALA A 302 18.55 9.44 -16.71
CA ALA A 302 17.90 10.01 -15.53
C ALA A 302 18.85 10.11 -14.33
N SER A 303 19.85 9.23 -14.24
CA SER A 303 20.87 9.25 -13.18
C SER A 303 21.80 10.48 -13.25
N ASP A 304 21.97 11.06 -14.42
CA ASP A 304 22.88 12.19 -14.67
C ASP A 304 22.15 13.54 -14.55
N LYS A 305 20.81 13.52 -14.37
CA LYS A 305 20.02 14.75 -14.14
C LYS A 305 20.41 15.41 -12.81
N LYS A 306 20.41 16.73 -12.77
CA LYS A 306 20.57 17.48 -11.52
C LYS A 306 19.30 17.41 -10.68
N VAL A 307 19.47 17.37 -9.36
CA VAL A 307 18.36 17.33 -8.40
C VAL A 307 17.38 18.48 -8.58
N LYS A 308 17.86 19.68 -8.96
CA LYS A 308 17.01 20.85 -9.19
C LYS A 308 15.95 20.70 -10.29
N VAL A 309 16.18 19.81 -11.27
CA VAL A 309 15.25 19.60 -12.40
C VAL A 309 14.27 18.46 -12.17
N LEU A 310 14.41 17.74 -11.03
CA LEU A 310 13.53 16.65 -10.67
C LEU A 310 12.16 17.16 -10.21
N SER A 311 11.11 16.43 -10.55
CA SER A 311 9.77 16.61 -9.99
C SER A 311 9.75 16.33 -8.47
N GLY A 312 8.70 16.77 -7.78
CA GLY A 312 8.56 16.52 -6.35
C GLY A 312 8.60 15.03 -6.01
N GLY A 313 7.92 14.18 -6.77
CA GLY A 313 7.93 12.72 -6.57
C GLY A 313 9.30 12.10 -6.82
N GLU A 314 10.03 12.55 -7.85
CA GLU A 314 11.40 12.10 -8.10
C GLU A 314 12.35 12.49 -6.97
N ARG A 315 12.25 13.72 -6.45
CA ARG A 315 13.04 14.14 -5.28
C ARG A 315 12.73 13.30 -4.05
N THR A 316 11.47 12.98 -3.80
CA THR A 316 11.05 12.12 -2.69
C THR A 316 11.65 10.72 -2.81
N ARG A 317 11.62 10.11 -4.00
CA ARG A 317 12.26 8.81 -4.27
C ARG A 317 13.77 8.85 -4.04
N LEU A 318 14.44 9.91 -4.53
CA LEU A 318 15.88 10.06 -4.34
C LEU A 318 16.28 10.21 -2.86
N ALA A 319 15.50 10.99 -2.10
CA ALA A 319 15.70 11.14 -0.66
C ALA A 319 15.50 9.80 0.07
N MET A 320 14.55 8.99 -0.35
CA MET A 320 14.33 7.65 0.19
C MET A 320 15.53 6.73 -0.08
N ILE A 321 16.04 6.68 -1.30
CA ILE A 321 17.22 5.87 -1.64
C ILE A 321 18.41 6.29 -0.78
N LYS A 322 18.63 7.61 -0.68
CA LYS A 322 19.72 8.16 0.15
C LYS A 322 19.63 7.67 1.59
N LEU A 323 18.46 7.78 2.22
CA LEU A 323 18.24 7.35 3.59
C LEU A 323 18.49 5.85 3.79
N LEU A 324 18.00 5.02 2.86
CA LEU A 324 18.14 3.58 2.94
C LEU A 324 19.61 3.11 2.82
N LEU A 325 20.48 3.94 2.25
CA LEU A 325 21.91 3.66 2.12
C LEU A 325 22.74 4.21 3.28
N GLU A 326 22.17 5.03 4.15
CA GLU A 326 22.83 5.51 5.35
C GLU A 326 22.99 4.37 6.39
N PRO A 327 24.13 4.30 7.08
CA PRO A 327 24.36 3.24 8.06
C PRO A 327 23.56 3.49 9.36
N VAL A 328 22.31 3.06 9.38
CA VAL A 328 21.39 3.19 10.52
C VAL A 328 20.97 1.81 11.01
N ASN A 329 20.49 1.72 12.27
CA ASN A 329 19.94 0.48 12.83
C ASN A 329 18.49 0.61 13.28
N PHE A 330 17.92 1.81 13.14
CA PHE A 330 16.54 2.12 13.44
C PHE A 330 15.97 3.08 12.40
N LEU A 331 15.00 2.60 11.60
CA LEU A 331 14.35 3.38 10.55
C LEU A 331 12.98 3.84 11.03
N ILE A 332 12.67 5.09 10.78
CA ILE A 332 11.32 5.65 10.96
C ILE A 332 10.89 6.21 9.60
N LEU A 333 9.81 5.66 9.05
CA LEU A 333 9.30 6.00 7.73
C LEU A 333 7.89 6.59 7.88
N ASP A 334 7.75 7.88 7.61
CA ASP A 334 6.46 8.59 7.69
C ASP A 334 5.89 8.78 6.28
N GLU A 335 4.83 8.03 5.97
CA GLU A 335 4.16 7.95 4.66
C GLU A 335 5.14 7.71 3.49
N PRO A 336 5.95 6.64 3.54
CA PRO A 336 7.02 6.41 2.56
C PRO A 336 6.49 6.05 1.17
N THR A 337 5.24 5.60 1.06
CA THR A 337 4.60 5.15 -0.18
C THR A 337 3.99 6.29 -0.99
N ASN A 338 3.85 7.49 -0.41
CA ASN A 338 3.33 8.64 -1.12
C ASN A 338 4.23 9.00 -2.32
N HIS A 339 3.62 9.18 -3.49
CA HIS A 339 4.30 9.49 -4.76
C HIS A 339 5.22 8.37 -5.30
N LEU A 340 5.16 7.15 -4.75
CA LEU A 340 5.82 5.99 -5.31
C LEU A 340 4.88 5.24 -6.26
N ASP A 341 5.39 4.85 -7.43
CA ASP A 341 4.73 3.91 -8.29
C ASP A 341 4.76 2.50 -7.68
N MET A 342 3.93 1.60 -8.17
CA MET A 342 3.78 0.23 -7.61
C MET A 342 5.10 -0.52 -7.56
N ARG A 343 5.94 -0.36 -8.60
CA ARG A 343 7.25 -1.00 -8.67
C ARG A 343 8.21 -0.51 -7.59
N SER A 344 8.32 0.81 -7.43
CA SER A 344 9.16 1.40 -6.37
C SER A 344 8.66 1.01 -4.98
N LYS A 345 7.34 0.88 -4.79
CA LYS A 345 6.76 0.35 -3.54
C LYS A 345 7.20 -1.08 -3.26
N ASP A 346 7.19 -1.96 -4.26
CA ASP A 346 7.63 -3.35 -4.10
C ASP A 346 9.11 -3.43 -3.75
N VAL A 347 9.96 -2.68 -4.44
CA VAL A 347 11.40 -2.61 -4.15
C VAL A 347 11.65 -2.11 -2.73
N LEU A 348 10.93 -1.05 -2.31
CA LEU A 348 11.02 -0.52 -0.95
C LEU A 348 10.55 -1.54 0.08
N LYS A 349 9.44 -2.21 -0.16
CA LYS A 349 8.87 -3.24 0.73
C LYS A 349 9.85 -4.39 0.94
N GLU A 350 10.47 -4.90 -0.13
CA GLU A 350 11.49 -5.94 -0.04
C GLU A 350 12.74 -5.47 0.72
N ALA A 351 13.19 -4.27 0.42
CA ALA A 351 14.33 -3.67 1.08
C ALA A 351 14.13 -3.53 2.60
N ILE A 352 12.95 -3.09 3.04
CA ILE A 352 12.60 -2.99 4.46
C ILE A 352 12.44 -4.39 5.08
N ARG A 353 11.87 -5.34 4.34
CA ARG A 353 11.73 -6.72 4.82
C ARG A 353 13.09 -7.35 5.11
N ASP A 354 14.08 -7.13 4.24
CA ASP A 354 15.43 -7.66 4.35
C ASP A 354 16.34 -6.84 5.29
N PHE A 355 15.86 -5.69 5.79
CA PHE A 355 16.59 -4.87 6.75
C PHE A 355 16.59 -5.51 8.14
N ASP A 356 17.79 -5.78 8.70
CA ASP A 356 17.99 -6.44 9.98
C ASP A 356 17.74 -5.52 11.19
N GLY A 357 17.55 -4.21 10.97
CA GLY A 357 17.27 -3.23 12.02
C GLY A 357 15.79 -3.16 12.40
N THR A 358 15.48 -2.27 13.33
CA THR A 358 14.13 -1.98 13.79
C THR A 358 13.49 -0.93 12.87
N VAL A 359 12.19 -1.06 12.60
CA VAL A 359 11.48 -0.14 11.71
C VAL A 359 10.14 0.28 12.32
N ILE A 360 9.88 1.59 12.34
CA ILE A 360 8.54 2.15 12.52
C ILE A 360 8.06 2.63 11.15
N ILE A 361 6.85 2.22 10.77
CA ILE A 361 6.22 2.63 9.51
C ILE A 361 4.90 3.30 9.85
N VAL A 362 4.80 4.58 9.54
CA VAL A 362 3.51 5.30 9.53
C VAL A 362 3.01 5.25 8.10
N SER A 363 1.95 4.51 7.83
CA SER A 363 1.40 4.41 6.46
C SER A 363 -0.08 4.04 6.48
N HIS A 364 -0.79 4.49 5.46
CA HIS A 364 -2.17 4.14 5.17
C HIS A 364 -2.31 3.11 4.04
N ASP A 365 -1.21 2.70 3.45
CA ASP A 365 -1.14 1.71 2.37
C ASP A 365 -1.16 0.28 2.95
N ARG A 366 -2.34 -0.35 2.87
CA ARG A 366 -2.59 -1.69 3.43
C ARG A 366 -1.74 -2.77 2.76
N ASP A 367 -1.60 -2.69 1.44
CA ASP A 367 -0.82 -3.64 0.66
C ASP A 367 0.68 -3.54 0.97
N PHE A 368 1.16 -2.33 1.19
CA PHE A 368 2.54 -2.09 1.60
C PHE A 368 2.84 -2.66 3.00
N LEU A 369 1.92 -2.47 3.96
CA LEU A 369 2.08 -2.94 5.34
C LEU A 369 1.91 -4.46 5.47
N ASP A 370 1.19 -5.09 4.53
CA ASP A 370 0.91 -6.53 4.56
C ASP A 370 2.20 -7.36 4.43
N GLY A 371 2.37 -8.34 5.31
CA GLY A 371 3.58 -9.18 5.36
C GLY A 371 4.87 -8.44 5.73
N LEU A 372 4.78 -7.14 6.09
CA LEU A 372 5.92 -6.34 6.54
C LEU A 372 5.83 -6.05 8.04
N ALA A 373 4.71 -5.49 8.50
CA ALA A 373 4.49 -5.21 9.92
C ALA A 373 4.03 -6.48 10.66
N THR A 374 4.68 -6.77 11.78
CA THR A 374 4.35 -7.89 12.68
C THR A 374 3.51 -7.43 13.88
N LYS A 375 3.44 -6.14 14.10
CA LYS A 375 2.71 -5.49 15.19
C LYS A 375 2.16 -4.16 14.71
N VAL A 376 0.93 -3.84 15.12
CA VAL A 376 0.25 -2.60 14.76
C VAL A 376 -0.06 -1.81 16.02
N TYR A 377 0.29 -0.54 16.04
CA TYR A 377 -0.14 0.41 17.05
C TYR A 377 -1.23 1.30 16.47
N GLU A 378 -2.43 1.18 17.03
CA GLU A 378 -3.60 1.98 16.64
C GLU A 378 -3.66 3.26 17.45
N PHE A 379 -3.67 4.40 16.77
CA PHE A 379 -3.89 5.72 17.34
C PHE A 379 -5.35 6.12 17.17
N GLY A 380 -6.04 6.44 18.28
CA GLY A 380 -7.44 6.86 18.24
C GLY A 380 -7.92 7.36 19.57
N GLY A 381 -8.62 8.51 19.57
CA GLY A 381 -9.18 9.11 20.78
C GLY A 381 -8.16 9.48 21.83
N GLY A 382 -6.94 9.84 21.43
CA GLY A 382 -5.84 10.18 22.34
C GLY A 382 -5.13 8.97 22.98
N LEU A 383 -5.51 7.75 22.63
CA LEU A 383 -4.90 6.51 23.13
C LEU A 383 -4.10 5.79 22.03
N VAL A 384 -3.14 5.01 22.44
CA VAL A 384 -2.37 4.12 21.56
C VAL A 384 -2.55 2.68 22.01
N LYS A 385 -3.14 1.86 21.14
CA LYS A 385 -3.42 0.46 21.43
C LYS A 385 -2.52 -0.46 20.62
N GLU A 386 -1.95 -1.46 21.28
CA GLU A 386 -1.14 -2.50 20.63
C GLU A 386 -2.01 -3.63 20.10
N HIS A 387 -1.81 -4.00 18.84
CA HIS A 387 -2.40 -5.16 18.19
C HIS A 387 -1.29 -6.06 17.67
N LEU A 388 -1.26 -7.31 18.14
CA LEU A 388 -0.37 -8.34 17.62
C LEU A 388 -0.93 -8.89 16.31
N GLY A 389 -0.06 -9.09 15.33
CA GLY A 389 -0.40 -9.56 13.99
C GLY A 389 -0.20 -8.51 12.91
N GLY A 390 -0.53 -8.86 11.67
CA GLY A 390 -0.42 -7.99 10.51
C GLY A 390 -1.55 -6.98 10.38
N ILE A 391 -1.47 -6.15 9.33
CA ILE A 391 -2.48 -5.11 9.08
C ILE A 391 -3.87 -5.70 8.82
N TYR A 392 -3.97 -6.81 8.10
CA TYR A 392 -5.27 -7.44 7.81
C TYR A 392 -5.89 -8.09 9.04
N ASP A 393 -5.09 -8.66 9.96
CA ASP A 393 -5.56 -9.18 11.25
C ASP A 393 -6.17 -8.05 12.09
N PHE A 394 -5.50 -6.89 12.12
CA PHE A 394 -5.99 -5.69 12.76
C PHE A 394 -7.33 -5.21 12.16
N LEU A 395 -7.41 -5.09 10.83
CA LEU A 395 -8.62 -4.62 10.15
C LEU A 395 -9.80 -5.57 10.36
N GLN A 396 -9.57 -6.87 10.36
CA GLN A 396 -10.59 -7.88 10.62
C GLN A 396 -11.14 -7.77 12.07
N LYS A 397 -10.25 -7.63 13.06
CA LYS A 397 -10.65 -7.41 14.47
C LYS A 397 -11.49 -6.15 14.60
N LYS A 398 -11.07 -5.04 14.00
CA LYS A 398 -11.79 -3.76 14.05
C LYS A 398 -13.17 -3.84 13.41
N GLN A 399 -13.31 -4.57 12.31
CA GLN A 399 -14.61 -4.80 11.66
C GLN A 399 -15.55 -5.62 12.58
N ILE A 400 -15.04 -6.64 13.27
CA ILE A 400 -15.81 -7.43 14.22
C ILE A 400 -16.22 -6.58 15.43
N GLU A 401 -15.34 -5.74 15.97
CA GLU A 401 -15.66 -4.82 17.08
C GLU A 401 -16.78 -3.84 16.69
N SER A 402 -16.69 -3.23 15.52
CA SER A 402 -17.72 -2.30 15.04
C SER A 402 -19.09 -2.96 14.84
N LEU A 403 -19.12 -4.20 14.34
CA LEU A 403 -20.37 -4.99 14.23
C LEU A 403 -20.96 -5.32 15.61
N ASN A 404 -20.12 -5.67 16.58
CA ASN A 404 -20.55 -5.96 17.95
C ASN A 404 -21.08 -4.69 18.67
N GLU A 405 -20.52 -3.51 18.40
CA GLU A 405 -21.02 -2.24 18.92
C GLU A 405 -22.37 -1.87 18.33
N LEU A 406 -22.59 -2.09 17.03
CA LEU A 406 -23.88 -1.91 16.37
C LEU A 406 -24.97 -2.82 16.94
N GLN A 407 -24.62 -4.05 17.33
CA GLN A 407 -25.55 -5.00 17.98
C GLN A 407 -25.85 -4.64 19.43
N LYS A 408 -24.93 -3.96 20.13
CA LYS A 408 -25.08 -3.54 21.53
C LYS A 408 -25.82 -2.21 21.68
N SER A 409 -25.98 -1.43 20.62
CA SER A 409 -26.75 -0.17 20.66
C SER A 409 -28.24 -0.50 20.83
N PRO A 410 -28.89 -0.12 21.95
CA PRO A 410 -30.32 -0.38 22.14
C PRO A 410 -31.11 0.45 21.12
N SER A 411 -31.99 -0.22 20.38
CA SER A 411 -32.93 0.43 19.49
C SER A 411 -33.78 1.44 20.29
N LEU A 412 -33.53 2.73 20.09
CA LEU A 412 -34.39 3.81 20.56
C LEU A 412 -35.68 3.82 19.73
N SER A 413 -36.67 2.99 20.12
CA SER A 413 -38.06 3.20 19.75
C SER A 413 -38.99 2.33 20.62
N ALA A 414 -39.43 2.86 21.74
CA ALA A 414 -40.79 2.66 22.23
C ALA A 414 -41.04 3.56 23.44
N SER A 415 -41.73 4.67 23.24
CA SER A 415 -42.39 5.41 24.28
C SER A 415 -43.50 4.55 24.90
N PRO A 416 -43.65 4.50 26.21
CA PRO A 416 -44.77 3.78 26.83
C PRO A 416 -46.02 4.68 26.89
N THR A 417 -47.06 4.36 26.18
CA THR A 417 -48.41 4.83 26.51
C THR A 417 -49.13 3.73 27.27
N ALA A 418 -49.53 4.05 28.44
CA ALA A 418 -50.32 3.23 29.35
C ALA A 418 -51.75 3.01 28.83
N GLY A 419 -52.26 1.79 28.94
CA GLY A 419 -53.68 1.47 28.71
C GLY A 419 -53.98 0.04 29.16
N LYS A 420 -54.83 -0.03 30.20
CA LYS A 420 -55.27 -1.22 30.94
C LYS A 420 -56.11 -2.24 30.15
N ALA A 421 -55.88 -3.49 30.57
CA ALA A 421 -56.84 -4.58 30.85
C ALA A 421 -57.68 -5.22 29.73
N ALA A 422 -57.58 -6.53 29.53
CA ALA A 422 -58.51 -7.58 29.92
C ALA A 422 -58.28 -8.85 29.11
N SER A 423 -58.24 -9.95 29.81
CA SER A 423 -58.52 -11.35 29.60
C SER A 423 -59.04 -11.81 28.21
N GLY A 424 -58.54 -12.94 27.73
CA GLY A 424 -59.22 -13.77 26.71
C GLY A 424 -58.33 -14.80 26.03
N ASN A 425 -58.58 -15.99 26.32
CA ASN A 425 -58.08 -17.31 26.06
C ASN A 425 -57.94 -17.70 24.56
N ALA A 426 -56.98 -18.60 24.31
CA ALA A 426 -56.94 -19.68 23.33
C ALA A 426 -56.67 -19.36 21.84
N GLY A 427 -55.64 -20.03 21.29
CA GLY A 427 -55.40 -20.24 19.89
C GLY A 427 -53.93 -20.52 19.56
N ALA A 428 -53.55 -21.79 19.50
CA ALA A 428 -52.19 -22.23 19.10
C ALA A 428 -52.04 -22.08 17.62
N GLU A 429 -51.02 -21.32 17.16
CA GLU A 429 -50.49 -21.37 15.80
C GLU A 429 -48.96 -21.52 15.85
N PRO A 430 -48.33 -22.14 14.83
CA PRO A 430 -46.98 -22.70 14.92
C PRO A 430 -45.93 -21.59 14.85
N VAL A 431 -45.04 -21.65 15.83
CA VAL A 431 -43.89 -20.76 15.97
C VAL A 431 -42.89 -21.02 14.84
N GLN A 432 -42.65 -20.02 14.00
CA GLN A 432 -41.50 -19.98 13.10
C GLN A 432 -40.18 -19.97 13.92
N PRO A 433 -39.12 -20.71 13.50
CA PRO A 433 -37.89 -20.78 14.24
C PRO A 433 -37.18 -19.42 14.22
N SER A 434 -36.75 -18.96 15.39
CA SER A 434 -36.05 -17.69 15.58
C SER A 434 -34.70 -17.67 14.88
N ALA A 435 -34.27 -16.52 14.39
CA ALA A 435 -33.00 -16.25 13.71
C ALA A 435 -31.75 -16.84 14.43
N ALA A 436 -31.81 -16.95 15.77
CA ALA A 436 -30.76 -17.57 16.59
C ALA A 436 -30.63 -19.09 16.40
N LYS A 437 -31.71 -19.81 16.03
CA LYS A 437 -31.64 -21.24 15.74
C LYS A 437 -31.11 -21.56 14.35
N LEU A 438 -31.39 -20.72 13.36
CA LEU A 438 -30.83 -20.84 12.01
C LEU A 438 -29.29 -20.66 12.04
N SER A 439 -28.80 -19.67 12.77
CA SER A 439 -27.37 -19.46 12.96
C SER A 439 -26.62 -20.60 13.65
N TYR A 440 -27.25 -21.28 14.58
CA TYR A 440 -26.68 -22.42 15.30
C TYR A 440 -26.60 -23.70 14.42
N GLU A 441 -27.58 -23.95 13.57
CA GLU A 441 -27.57 -25.07 12.63
C GLU A 441 -26.56 -24.85 11.49
N GLU A 442 -26.47 -23.63 10.97
CA GLU A 442 -25.47 -23.26 9.97
C GLU A 442 -24.05 -23.36 10.53
N GLN A 443 -23.81 -22.90 11.78
CA GLN A 443 -22.53 -23.05 12.45
C GLN A 443 -22.16 -24.53 12.68
N LYS A 444 -23.12 -25.38 12.98
CA LYS A 444 -22.91 -26.81 13.15
C LYS A 444 -22.59 -27.52 11.82
N GLU A 445 -23.22 -27.11 10.73
CA GLU A 445 -22.88 -27.60 9.40
C GLU A 445 -21.50 -27.11 8.90
N LEU A 446 -21.16 -25.84 9.16
CA LEU A 446 -19.83 -25.30 8.89
C LEU A 446 -18.74 -26.05 9.64
N ASN A 447 -18.93 -26.27 10.93
CA ASN A 447 -17.98 -27.05 11.76
C ASN A 447 -17.85 -28.50 11.29
N LYS A 448 -18.92 -29.11 10.78
CA LYS A 448 -18.88 -30.45 10.18
C LYS A 448 -18.11 -30.49 8.86
N LYS A 449 -18.25 -29.45 8.03
CA LYS A 449 -17.48 -29.26 6.79
C LYS A 449 -15.99 -29.00 7.10
N LEU A 450 -15.70 -28.20 8.11
CA LEU A 450 -14.35 -27.87 8.56
C LEU A 450 -13.61 -29.13 9.05
N LYS A 451 -14.23 -29.94 9.92
CA LYS A 451 -13.68 -31.24 10.36
C LYS A 451 -13.45 -32.24 9.22
N LYS A 452 -14.29 -32.19 8.17
CA LYS A 452 -14.11 -33.05 7.00
C LYS A 452 -12.94 -32.63 6.13
N LEU A 453 -12.71 -31.30 6.04
CA LEU A 453 -11.55 -30.75 5.33
C LEU A 453 -10.23 -30.99 6.09
N GLU A 454 -10.23 -30.81 7.41
CA GLU A 454 -9.07 -31.11 8.26
C GLU A 454 -8.65 -32.58 8.15
N ARG A 455 -9.61 -33.52 8.12
CA ARG A 455 -9.29 -34.93 7.87
C ARG A 455 -8.67 -35.19 6.51
N ARG A 456 -9.19 -34.52 5.45
CA ARG A 456 -8.62 -34.69 4.11
C ARG A 456 -7.22 -34.12 4.01
N VAL A 457 -6.93 -33.02 4.70
CA VAL A 457 -5.57 -32.45 4.78
C VAL A 457 -4.63 -33.43 5.47
N ALA A 458 -5.03 -33.98 6.63
CA ALA A 458 -4.22 -34.98 7.36
C ALA A 458 -3.99 -36.25 6.53
N ASP A 459 -4.98 -36.72 5.76
CA ASP A 459 -4.83 -37.90 4.89
C ASP A 459 -3.85 -37.58 3.74
N CYS A 460 -3.89 -36.39 3.12
CA CYS A 460 -2.94 -35.97 2.11
C CYS A 460 -1.51 -35.79 2.66
N GLU A 461 -1.36 -35.24 3.86
CA GLU A 461 -0.07 -35.12 4.53
C GLU A 461 0.54 -36.50 4.81
N ALA A 462 -0.26 -37.46 5.24
CA ALA A 462 0.18 -38.83 5.44
C ALA A 462 0.59 -39.55 4.13
N GLU A 463 -0.11 -39.27 3.01
CA GLU A 463 0.28 -39.79 1.70
C GLU A 463 1.59 -39.16 1.19
N ILE A 464 1.81 -37.87 1.45
CA ILE A 464 3.05 -37.15 1.11
C ILE A 464 4.22 -37.80 1.92
N GLU A 465 4.04 -37.97 3.22
CA GLU A 465 5.06 -38.59 4.08
C GLU A 465 5.42 -40.04 3.64
N GLN A 466 4.42 -40.81 3.21
CA GLN A 466 4.65 -42.15 2.66
C GLN A 466 5.38 -42.13 1.30
N THR A 467 5.09 -41.14 0.45
CA THR A 467 5.77 -41.01 -0.84
C THR A 467 7.20 -40.49 -0.69
N GLU A 468 7.44 -39.59 0.26
CA GLU A 468 8.78 -39.11 0.60
C GLU A 468 9.66 -40.21 1.24
N ALA A 469 9.07 -41.09 2.01
CA ALA A 469 9.78 -42.23 2.61
C ALA A 469 10.06 -43.37 1.60
N ALA A 470 9.41 -43.34 0.42
CA ALA A 470 9.59 -44.37 -0.61
C ALA A 470 10.58 -43.92 -1.73
N ILE A 471 11.06 -42.66 -1.68
CA ILE A 471 12.13 -42.12 -2.51
C ILE A 471 13.45 -42.16 -1.77
#